data_6228b16efaa29c99cd3dd4980d390119
#
_entry.id   6228b16efaa29c99cd3dd4980d390119
#
_cell.length_a   1.000
_cell.length_b   1.000
_cell.length_c   1.000
_cell.angle_alpha   90.00
_cell.angle_beta   90.00
_cell.angle_gamma   90.00
#
_symmetry.space_group_name_H-M   'P 1'
#
loop_
_entity.id
_entity.type
_entity.pdbx_description
1 polymer ?
#
loop_
_entity_poly.entity_id
_entity_poly.type
_entity_poly.pdbx_seq_one_letter_code
_entity_poly.pdbx_strand_id
1 'polypeptide(L)'
;MSADTQLTRVQRDDLRTIAAMIVPASDEYKVPGADDPAIQADMLATLGRDTKLVAAALDHLARLAGAPLAELDAIRREAVALEFRKHGGAAAVTLVRVVLQCYYRDDRVLGALGIELRAPFPKGHVLPDGDWSLLDPVKARAGTLRRAP
;
A
#
# COMPACT_ATOMS: atom_id res chain seq x y z
N MET A 1 -24.50 2.23 -19.22
CA MET A 1 -24.81 2.80 -17.89
C MET A 1 -24.07 1.93 -16.88
N SER A 2 -22.86 2.34 -16.51
CA SER A 2 -22.07 1.64 -15.49
C SER A 2 -22.69 1.97 -14.13
N ALA A 3 -23.22 0.95 -13.45
CA ALA A 3 -23.56 1.07 -12.04
C ALA A 3 -22.26 1.47 -11.32
N ASP A 4 -22.26 2.68 -10.83
CA ASP A 4 -21.17 3.28 -10.06
C ASP A 4 -20.99 2.39 -8.83
N THR A 5 -20.02 1.50 -8.88
CA THR A 5 -19.73 0.57 -7.78
C THR A 5 -18.92 1.35 -6.74
N GLN A 6 -19.59 2.27 -6.06
CA GLN A 6 -18.98 2.98 -4.93
C GLN A 6 -19.02 2.08 -3.70
N LEU A 7 -17.99 2.18 -2.86
CA LEU A 7 -17.97 1.54 -1.56
C LEU A 7 -19.13 2.06 -0.69
N THR A 8 -19.81 1.17 0.00
CA THR A 8 -20.83 1.52 1.00
C THR A 8 -20.20 2.31 2.16
N ARG A 9 -21.02 2.95 3.00
CA ARG A 9 -20.54 3.64 4.19
C ARG A 9 -19.77 2.69 5.11
N VAL A 10 -20.30 1.51 5.39
CA VAL A 10 -19.66 0.51 6.25
C VAL A 10 -18.31 0.08 5.65
N GLN A 11 -18.26 -0.21 4.34
CA GLN A 11 -17.00 -0.54 3.67
C GLN A 11 -15.97 0.59 3.75
N ARG A 12 -16.39 1.86 3.69
CA ARG A 12 -15.46 3.00 3.86
C ARG A 12 -14.93 3.11 5.29
N ASP A 13 -15.77 2.87 6.28
CA ASP A 13 -15.38 2.87 7.69
C ASP A 13 -14.41 1.70 7.98
N ASP A 14 -14.67 0.52 7.42
CA ASP A 14 -13.78 -0.63 7.50
C ASP A 14 -12.46 -0.40 6.74
N LEU A 15 -12.50 0.24 5.55
CA LEU A 15 -11.29 0.63 4.81
C LEU A 15 -10.41 1.56 5.65
N ARG A 16 -11.01 2.55 6.30
CA ARG A 16 -10.29 3.46 7.20
C ARG A 16 -9.64 2.71 8.35
N THR A 17 -10.38 1.80 8.98
CA THR A 17 -9.87 1.02 10.11
C THR A 17 -8.71 0.10 9.71
N ILE A 18 -8.86 -0.64 8.61
CA ILE A 18 -7.78 -1.53 8.14
C ILE A 18 -6.57 -0.75 7.62
N ALA A 19 -6.78 0.42 7.01
CA ALA A 19 -5.69 1.28 6.57
C ALA A 19 -4.83 1.77 7.75
N ALA A 20 -5.45 2.18 8.87
CA ALA A 20 -4.74 2.53 10.11
C ALA A 20 -3.90 1.36 10.66
N MET A 21 -4.37 0.12 10.50
CA MET A 21 -3.63 -1.07 10.92
C MET A 21 -2.47 -1.40 9.98
N ILE A 22 -2.58 -1.10 8.68
CA ILE A 22 -1.51 -1.33 7.70
C ILE A 22 -0.39 -0.31 7.88
N VAL A 23 -0.73 0.98 8.00
CA VAL A 23 0.21 2.07 8.24
C VAL A 23 -0.33 3.00 9.32
N PRO A 24 0.04 2.78 10.58
CA PRO A 24 -0.35 3.67 11.67
C PRO A 24 0.39 5.01 11.57
N ALA A 25 -0.19 6.06 12.19
CA ALA A 25 0.49 7.34 12.36
C ALA A 25 1.77 7.17 13.20
N SER A 26 2.76 7.99 12.94
CA SER A 26 4.01 8.00 13.71
C SER A 26 4.41 9.42 14.10
N ASP A 27 4.46 9.68 15.39
CA ASP A 27 4.96 10.94 15.94
C ASP A 27 6.49 11.07 15.76
N GLU A 28 7.20 9.95 15.82
CA GLU A 28 8.65 9.90 15.62
C GLU A 28 9.04 10.39 14.23
N TYR A 29 8.35 9.88 13.20
CA TYR A 29 8.60 10.24 11.80
C TYR A 29 7.75 11.43 11.34
N LYS A 30 6.87 11.96 12.18
CA LYS A 30 5.96 13.08 11.88
C LYS A 30 5.11 12.84 10.63
N VAL A 31 4.63 11.61 10.47
CA VAL A 31 3.78 11.21 9.35
C VAL A 31 2.38 10.83 9.84
N PRO A 32 1.34 11.13 9.03
CA PRO A 32 -0.01 10.69 9.33
C PRO A 32 -0.13 9.17 9.20
N GLY A 33 -1.17 8.57 9.76
CA GLY A 33 -1.58 7.22 9.43
C GLY A 33 -2.28 7.14 8.07
N ALA A 34 -2.40 5.95 7.51
CA ALA A 34 -3.15 5.78 6.26
C ALA A 34 -4.67 5.96 6.42
N ASP A 35 -5.15 6.14 7.65
CA ASP A 35 -6.52 6.54 7.99
C ASP A 35 -6.75 8.06 7.96
N ASP A 36 -5.73 8.86 7.64
CA ASP A 36 -5.84 10.31 7.49
C ASP A 36 -6.91 10.67 6.46
N PRO A 37 -7.78 11.68 6.75
CA PRO A 37 -8.88 12.02 5.86
C PRO A 37 -8.49 12.36 4.43
N ALA A 38 -7.33 13.02 4.21
CA ALA A 38 -6.87 13.36 2.87
C ALA A 38 -6.40 12.11 2.10
N ILE A 39 -5.67 11.22 2.76
CA ILE A 39 -5.23 9.94 2.18
C ILE A 39 -6.44 9.05 1.88
N GLN A 40 -7.43 9.00 2.76
CA GLN A 40 -8.67 8.26 2.53
C GLN A 40 -9.47 8.84 1.35
N ALA A 41 -9.56 10.17 1.23
CA ALA A 41 -10.21 10.81 0.09
C ALA A 41 -9.51 10.45 -1.23
N ASP A 42 -8.18 10.43 -1.25
CA ASP A 42 -7.38 10.03 -2.39
C ASP A 42 -7.59 8.55 -2.75
N MET A 43 -7.64 7.64 -1.77
CA MET A 43 -7.98 6.24 -2.01
C MET A 43 -9.33 6.12 -2.71
N LEU A 44 -10.38 6.75 -2.17
CA LEU A 44 -11.72 6.68 -2.72
C LEU A 44 -11.81 7.27 -4.13
N ALA A 45 -11.11 8.37 -4.40
CA ALA A 45 -11.09 9.01 -5.72
C ALA A 45 -10.36 8.19 -6.79
N THR A 46 -9.42 7.33 -6.37
CA THR A 46 -8.51 6.63 -7.30
C THR A 46 -8.73 5.12 -7.39
N LEU A 47 -9.73 4.56 -6.68
CA LEU A 47 -10.06 3.12 -6.75
C LEU A 47 -10.26 2.62 -8.19
N GLY A 48 -11.05 3.33 -9.01
CA GLY A 48 -11.26 3.00 -10.42
C GLY A 48 -11.56 1.51 -10.65
N ARG A 49 -10.71 0.87 -11.44
CA ARG A 49 -10.82 -0.57 -11.77
C ARG A 49 -10.66 -1.51 -10.57
N ASP A 50 -10.04 -1.05 -9.50
CA ASP A 50 -9.77 -1.86 -8.30
C ASP A 50 -10.97 -1.91 -7.33
N THR A 51 -12.00 -1.08 -7.55
CA THR A 51 -13.18 -0.97 -6.67
C THR A 51 -13.79 -2.31 -6.33
N LYS A 52 -13.98 -3.19 -7.33
CA LYS A 52 -14.60 -4.50 -7.13
C LYS A 52 -13.76 -5.41 -6.20
N LEU A 53 -12.44 -5.41 -6.39
CA LEU A 53 -11.54 -6.23 -5.57
C LEU A 53 -11.42 -5.67 -4.16
N VAL A 54 -11.36 -4.35 -4.01
CA VAL A 54 -11.34 -3.70 -2.69
C VAL A 54 -12.66 -3.96 -1.95
N ALA A 55 -13.82 -3.82 -2.61
CA ALA A 55 -15.10 -4.16 -2.01
C ALA A 55 -15.16 -5.63 -1.56
N ALA A 56 -14.70 -6.56 -2.41
CA ALA A 56 -14.65 -7.98 -2.06
C ALA A 56 -13.71 -8.27 -0.88
N ALA A 57 -12.59 -7.54 -0.76
CA ALA A 57 -11.68 -7.61 0.38
C ALA A 57 -12.35 -7.16 1.67
N LEU A 58 -13.06 -6.03 1.63
CA LEU A 58 -13.79 -5.49 2.78
C LEU A 58 -14.95 -6.40 3.20
N ASP A 59 -15.68 -6.96 2.25
CA ASP A 59 -16.73 -7.96 2.53
C ASP A 59 -16.15 -9.23 3.16
N HIS A 60 -14.95 -9.65 2.75
CA HIS A 60 -14.26 -10.77 3.36
C HIS A 60 -13.85 -10.44 4.81
N LEU A 61 -13.28 -9.26 5.05
CA LEU A 61 -12.96 -8.78 6.39
C LEU A 61 -14.20 -8.74 7.29
N ALA A 62 -15.30 -8.18 6.81
CA ALA A 62 -16.56 -8.12 7.55
C ALA A 62 -17.10 -9.52 7.91
N ARG A 63 -16.98 -10.50 7.00
CA ARG A 63 -17.36 -11.90 7.30
C ARG A 63 -16.46 -12.54 8.37
N LEU A 64 -15.15 -12.33 8.33
CA LEU A 64 -14.22 -12.83 9.34
C LEU A 64 -14.44 -12.17 10.70
N ALA A 65 -14.78 -10.90 10.69
CA ALA A 65 -15.03 -10.10 11.89
C ALA A 65 -16.36 -10.46 12.57
N GLY A 66 -17.41 -10.73 11.77
CA GLY A 66 -18.79 -10.91 12.23
C GLY A 66 -19.47 -9.59 12.62
N ALA A 67 -18.77 -8.45 12.53
CA ALA A 67 -19.23 -7.09 12.81
C ALA A 67 -18.35 -6.09 12.04
N PRO A 68 -18.72 -4.79 11.94
CA PRO A 68 -17.84 -3.76 11.41
C PRO A 68 -16.50 -3.72 12.17
N LEU A 69 -15.39 -3.60 11.45
CA LEU A 69 -14.03 -3.60 12.06
C LEU A 69 -13.86 -2.51 13.12
N ALA A 70 -14.49 -1.36 12.90
CA ALA A 70 -14.43 -0.24 13.85
C ALA A 70 -15.02 -0.54 15.22
N GLU A 71 -15.96 -1.50 15.30
CA GLU A 71 -16.63 -1.90 16.54
C GLU A 71 -15.85 -2.96 17.34
N LEU A 72 -14.85 -3.60 16.72
CA LEU A 72 -14.02 -4.59 17.39
C LEU A 72 -12.97 -3.94 18.29
N ASP A 73 -12.60 -4.62 19.36
CA ASP A 73 -11.41 -4.28 20.14
C ASP A 73 -10.11 -4.55 19.35
N ALA A 74 -8.99 -4.03 19.85
CA ALA A 74 -7.69 -4.14 19.18
C ALA A 74 -7.24 -5.60 18.97
N ILE A 75 -7.44 -6.47 19.97
CA ILE A 75 -7.03 -7.87 19.94
C ILE A 75 -7.82 -8.62 18.85
N ARG A 76 -9.12 -8.40 18.81
CA ARG A 76 -9.99 -9.04 17.81
C ARG A 76 -9.70 -8.54 16.40
N ARG A 77 -9.46 -7.22 16.23
CA ARG A 77 -9.06 -6.64 14.94
C ARG A 77 -7.77 -7.27 14.42
N GLU A 78 -6.76 -7.41 15.28
CA GLU A 78 -5.48 -8.02 14.91
C GLU A 78 -5.66 -9.48 14.49
N ALA A 79 -6.44 -10.27 15.22
CA ALA A 79 -6.74 -11.65 14.87
C ALA A 79 -7.43 -11.75 13.50
N VAL A 80 -8.41 -10.89 13.22
CA VAL A 80 -9.11 -10.83 11.93
C VAL A 80 -8.15 -10.42 10.80
N ALA A 81 -7.32 -9.41 11.02
CA ALA A 81 -6.33 -8.97 10.03
C ALA A 81 -5.30 -10.06 9.71
N LEU A 82 -4.85 -10.81 10.71
CA LEU A 82 -3.93 -11.92 10.55
C LEU A 82 -4.54 -13.06 9.72
N GLU A 83 -5.80 -13.40 9.98
CA GLU A 83 -6.53 -14.42 9.23
C GLU A 83 -6.81 -13.97 7.79
N PHE A 84 -7.21 -12.70 7.63
CA PHE A 84 -7.39 -12.10 6.31
C PHE A 84 -6.09 -12.10 5.48
N ARG A 85 -4.94 -11.81 6.10
CA ARG A 85 -3.64 -11.88 5.43
C ARG A 85 -3.32 -13.27 4.89
N LYS A 86 -3.73 -14.32 5.59
CA LYS A 86 -3.49 -15.72 5.17
C LYS A 86 -4.39 -16.14 4.00
N HIS A 87 -5.64 -15.70 4.01
CA HIS A 87 -6.69 -16.25 3.15
C HIS A 87 -7.34 -15.26 2.18
N GLY A 88 -6.96 -13.97 2.23
CA GLY A 88 -7.58 -12.91 1.43
C GLY A 88 -7.24 -12.91 -0.07
N GLY A 89 -6.23 -13.66 -0.49
CA GLY A 89 -5.86 -13.83 -1.90
C GLY A 89 -5.63 -12.51 -2.65
N ALA A 90 -6.02 -12.47 -3.91
CA ALA A 90 -5.84 -11.29 -4.78
C ALA A 90 -6.57 -10.04 -4.26
N ALA A 91 -7.72 -10.19 -3.59
CA ALA A 91 -8.47 -9.08 -3.03
C ALA A 91 -7.68 -8.40 -1.89
N ALA A 92 -7.08 -9.18 -0.97
CA ALA A 92 -6.24 -8.64 0.10
C ALA A 92 -5.00 -7.94 -0.45
N VAL A 93 -4.33 -8.53 -1.44
CA VAL A 93 -3.16 -7.91 -2.10
C VAL A 93 -3.55 -6.58 -2.75
N THR A 94 -4.70 -6.53 -3.42
CA THR A 94 -5.18 -5.29 -4.05
C THR A 94 -5.49 -4.22 -3.02
N LEU A 95 -6.17 -4.56 -1.93
CA LEU A 95 -6.47 -3.62 -0.84
C LEU A 95 -5.17 -3.03 -0.25
N VAL A 96 -4.22 -3.87 0.12
CA VAL A 96 -2.93 -3.42 0.67
C VAL A 96 -2.19 -2.53 -0.33
N ARG A 97 -2.16 -2.92 -1.62
CA ARG A 97 -1.53 -2.12 -2.68
C ARG A 97 -2.16 -0.73 -2.80
N VAL A 98 -3.48 -0.63 -2.81
CA VAL A 98 -4.20 0.65 -2.89
C VAL A 98 -3.85 1.54 -1.69
N VAL A 99 -3.88 0.99 -0.47
CA VAL A 99 -3.51 1.73 0.74
C VAL A 99 -2.09 2.27 0.64
N LEU A 100 -1.11 1.42 0.32
CA LEU A 100 0.30 1.81 0.24
C LEU A 100 0.56 2.81 -0.90
N GLN A 101 -0.08 2.64 -2.07
CA GLN A 101 0.07 3.57 -3.19
C GLN A 101 -0.43 4.98 -2.85
N CYS A 102 -1.58 5.09 -2.18
CA CYS A 102 -2.11 6.39 -1.78
C CYS A 102 -1.30 7.00 -0.64
N TYR A 103 -0.86 6.18 0.31
CA TYR A 103 -0.03 6.63 1.42
C TYR A 103 1.32 7.20 0.94
N TYR A 104 2.05 6.44 0.12
CA TYR A 104 3.38 6.86 -0.33
C TYR A 104 3.39 7.87 -1.47
N ARG A 105 2.25 8.38 -1.91
CA ARG A 105 2.17 9.54 -2.80
C ARG A 105 1.70 10.81 -2.08
N ASP A 106 1.36 10.74 -0.80
CA ASP A 106 1.04 11.92 -0.01
C ASP A 106 2.30 12.76 0.22
N ASP A 107 2.22 14.06 -0.06
CA ASP A 107 3.36 14.98 -0.01
C ASP A 107 3.99 15.05 1.39
N ARG A 108 3.19 14.92 2.45
CA ARG A 108 3.68 14.92 3.83
C ARG A 108 4.55 13.69 4.11
N VAL A 109 4.13 12.54 3.58
CA VAL A 109 4.87 11.28 3.70
C VAL A 109 6.16 11.34 2.88
N LEU A 110 6.08 11.78 1.63
CA LEU A 110 7.25 11.94 0.77
C LEU A 110 8.27 12.91 1.37
N GLY A 111 7.80 14.06 1.89
CA GLY A 111 8.66 15.04 2.55
C GLY A 111 9.36 14.49 3.78
N ALA A 112 8.66 13.69 4.61
CA ALA A 112 9.24 13.03 5.79
C ALA A 112 10.31 11.97 5.41
N LEU A 113 10.19 11.36 4.23
CA LEU A 113 11.19 10.44 3.67
C LEU A 113 12.38 11.18 3.03
N GLY A 114 12.38 12.53 3.03
CA GLY A 114 13.42 13.32 2.38
C GLY A 114 13.34 13.32 0.85
N ILE A 115 12.21 12.93 0.27
CA ILE A 115 11.99 12.93 -1.17
C ILE A 115 11.56 14.33 -1.61
N GLU A 116 12.19 14.85 -2.65
CA GLU A 116 11.85 16.15 -3.22
C GLU A 116 10.46 16.12 -3.86
N LEU A 117 9.58 17.01 -3.39
CA LEU A 117 8.18 17.11 -3.84
C LEU A 117 8.06 17.84 -5.18
N ARG A 118 8.57 17.24 -6.24
CA ARG A 118 8.47 17.77 -7.59
C ARG A 118 8.37 16.69 -8.65
N ALA A 119 7.76 17.01 -9.76
CA ALA A 119 7.81 16.16 -10.93
C ALA A 119 9.27 16.02 -11.43
N PRO A 120 9.70 14.83 -11.87
CA PRO A 120 11.04 14.64 -12.40
C PRO A 120 11.32 15.48 -13.65
N PHE A 121 10.30 15.76 -14.46
CA PHE A 121 10.43 16.62 -15.64
C PHE A 121 10.11 18.11 -15.29
N PRO A 122 10.85 19.12 -15.84
CA PRO A 122 11.90 18.97 -16.83
C PRO A 122 13.31 18.76 -16.27
N LYS A 123 13.51 18.89 -14.95
CA LYS A 123 14.86 18.90 -14.35
C LYS A 123 15.48 17.52 -14.18
N GLY A 124 14.67 16.44 -14.19
CA GLY A 124 15.14 15.11 -13.84
C GLY A 124 15.57 14.99 -12.36
N HIS A 125 16.15 13.87 -12.01
CA HIS A 125 16.81 13.63 -10.74
C HIS A 125 18.28 13.29 -10.99
N VAL A 126 19.16 13.75 -10.10
CA VAL A 126 20.55 13.32 -10.11
C VAL A 126 20.57 11.90 -9.54
N LEU A 127 20.91 10.94 -10.37
CA LEU A 127 21.11 9.56 -9.94
C LEU A 127 22.58 9.39 -9.62
N PRO A 128 22.95 8.90 -8.43
CA PRO A 128 24.34 8.54 -8.14
C PRO A 128 24.80 7.42 -9.09
N ASP A 129 26.03 7.46 -9.50
CA ASP A 129 26.64 6.38 -10.27
C ASP A 129 26.58 5.07 -9.47
N GLY A 130 26.31 3.96 -10.15
CA GLY A 130 26.34 2.65 -9.52
C GLY A 130 27.77 2.28 -9.07
N ASP A 131 27.87 1.59 -7.96
CA ASP A 131 29.15 1.01 -7.53
C ASP A 131 29.51 -0.20 -8.40
N TRP A 132 30.25 0.06 -9.46
CA TRP A 132 30.71 -0.97 -10.41
C TRP A 132 31.69 -1.96 -9.82
N SER A 133 32.30 -1.68 -8.65
CA SER A 133 33.19 -2.61 -7.96
C SER A 133 32.46 -3.87 -7.48
N LEU A 134 31.14 -3.77 -7.27
CA LEU A 134 30.29 -4.94 -6.94
C LEU A 134 30.31 -6.01 -8.04
N LEU A 135 30.70 -5.66 -9.28
CA LEU A 135 30.84 -6.62 -10.38
C LEU A 135 32.21 -7.30 -10.44
N ASP A 136 33.18 -6.89 -9.64
CA ASP A 136 34.54 -7.46 -9.70
C ASP A 136 34.59 -8.97 -9.42
N PRO A 137 33.82 -9.53 -8.45
CA PRO A 137 33.72 -10.97 -8.27
C PRO A 137 33.13 -11.70 -9.48
N VAL A 138 32.22 -11.05 -10.24
CA VAL A 138 31.65 -11.63 -11.47
C VAL A 138 32.67 -11.58 -12.62
N LYS A 139 33.35 -10.45 -12.77
CA LYS A 139 34.43 -10.29 -13.76
C LYS A 139 35.57 -11.30 -13.56
N ALA A 140 35.93 -11.54 -12.29
CA ALA A 140 36.93 -12.55 -11.94
C ALA A 140 36.53 -13.98 -12.34
N ARG A 141 35.23 -14.27 -12.46
CA ARG A 141 34.68 -15.56 -12.90
C ARG A 141 34.42 -15.65 -14.41
N ALA A 142 34.65 -14.58 -15.15
CA ALA A 142 34.31 -14.53 -16.59
C ALA A 142 34.97 -15.65 -17.42
N GLY A 143 36.14 -16.13 -17.02
CA GLY A 143 36.82 -17.24 -17.65
C GLY A 143 36.18 -18.63 -17.49
N THR A 144 35.22 -18.75 -16.56
CA THR A 144 34.47 -19.99 -16.27
C THR A 144 33.12 -20.06 -16.99
N LEU A 145 32.72 -18.98 -17.68
CA LEU A 145 31.46 -18.95 -18.43
C LEU A 145 31.60 -19.89 -19.65
N ARG A 146 30.70 -20.87 -19.76
CA ARG A 146 30.58 -21.72 -20.94
C ARG A 146 30.33 -20.83 -22.16
N ARG A 147 31.21 -20.89 -23.14
CA ARG A 147 30.90 -20.36 -24.48
C ARG A 147 29.77 -21.20 -25.04
N ALA A 148 28.68 -20.54 -25.46
CA ALA A 148 27.62 -21.22 -26.19
C ALA A 148 28.23 -21.88 -27.46
N PRO A 149 27.75 -23.08 -27.84
CA PRO A 149 28.17 -23.75 -29.02
C PRO A 149 27.86 -22.96 -30.30
#